data_39eff91eb47f3c10e63bf4ad28329582
#
_entry.id   39eff91eb47f3c10e63bf4ad28329582
#
_cell.length_a   1.000
_cell.length_b   1.000
_cell.length_c   1.000
_cell.angle_alpha   90.00
_cell.angle_beta   90.00
_cell.angle_gamma   90.00
#
_symmetry.space_group_name_H-M   'P 1'
#
loop_
_entity.id
_entity.type
_entity.pdbx_description
1 polymer ?
#
loop_
_entity_poly.entity_id
_entity_poly.type
_entity_poly.pdbx_seq_one_letter_code
_entity_poly.pdbx_strand_id
1 'polypeptide(L)'
;MNKYQAVIIGFGKAGKTLAVTLAKAGWRVALIEQSNAMYGGTCINIGCIPTKTLVHDAQQHTDFVRAIQRKNEVVNFLRNKNFHNLADMPNIDVIDGQAEFINNHSLRVHRPGGNLEIHGEKIFINTGAQAVVPPIPGITTTPGVYDSTGLLNLKELPGHLGILGGGYVGVEFASMFANFGSKVTILEAASLFLPREDRDIADNIATILRDQGVDIILNAHVERISHHENQVQVHSEHAQLAVDALLIASGRQPATASLHPENAGIAVNERGAIVVDKQLHTTADNIWAMGDVTGGLQFTYISLDDYRIVRDELLGEGRRSTDDRKNVPYSVFMTPPLSRVGMTEEQARESGADIQVVTLPVAAIPRARVMNDTRGVLKAIVDNKTQRILGASLLCVDSHEMINIVKMVMDAGLPYSILRDQIFTHPSMSESLNDLFSLVK
;
A
#
# COMPACT_ATOMS: atom_id res chain seq x y z
N MET A 1 23.09 -19.50 23.62
CA MET A 1 21.81 -19.08 22.98
C MET A 1 21.30 -17.84 23.67
N ASN A 2 21.15 -16.76 22.93
CA ASN A 2 20.65 -15.50 23.47
C ASN A 2 19.14 -15.62 23.70
N LYS A 3 18.66 -15.23 24.90
CA LYS A 3 17.25 -15.30 25.28
C LYS A 3 16.60 -13.93 25.33
N TYR A 4 15.39 -13.81 24.76
CA TYR A 4 14.59 -12.62 24.72
C TYR A 4 13.15 -12.89 25.12
N GLN A 5 12.52 -11.95 25.79
CA GLN A 5 11.08 -12.01 26.09
C GLN A 5 10.25 -11.83 24.82
N ALA A 6 10.75 -11.00 23.88
CA ALA A 6 10.14 -10.81 22.58
C ALA A 6 11.18 -10.87 21.45
N VAL A 7 10.86 -11.60 20.39
CA VAL A 7 11.62 -11.60 19.14
C VAL A 7 10.69 -11.14 18.02
N ILE A 8 11.12 -10.12 17.28
CA ILE A 8 10.35 -9.55 16.18
C ILE A 8 11.10 -9.78 14.87
N ILE A 9 10.43 -10.36 13.88
CA ILE A 9 10.99 -10.65 12.57
C ILE A 9 10.46 -9.64 11.56
N GLY A 10 11.32 -8.74 11.09
CA GLY A 10 11.01 -7.67 10.16
C GLY A 10 10.86 -6.30 10.81
N PHE A 11 11.48 -5.29 10.21
CA PHE A 11 11.51 -3.91 10.68
C PHE A 11 10.29 -3.08 10.17
N GLY A 12 9.17 -3.77 9.87
CA GLY A 12 7.95 -3.15 9.37
C GLY A 12 7.27 -2.24 10.39
N LYS A 13 6.15 -1.61 10.00
CA LYS A 13 5.47 -0.60 10.84
C LYS A 13 4.98 -1.18 12.16
N ALA A 14 4.37 -2.37 12.18
CA ALA A 14 3.93 -3.01 13.42
C ALA A 14 5.13 -3.43 14.25
N GLY A 15 6.09 -4.16 13.66
CA GLY A 15 7.23 -4.72 14.36
C GLY A 15 8.06 -3.68 15.11
N LYS A 16 8.51 -2.64 14.41
CA LYS A 16 9.31 -1.57 15.05
C LYS A 16 8.54 -0.82 16.14
N THR A 17 7.23 -0.61 15.95
CA THR A 17 6.39 0.09 16.94
C THR A 17 6.18 -0.79 18.18
N LEU A 18 5.97 -2.08 17.99
CA LEU A 18 5.85 -3.05 19.07
C LEU A 18 7.16 -3.19 19.84
N ALA A 19 8.30 -3.29 19.14
CA ALA A 19 9.63 -3.36 19.77
C ALA A 19 9.86 -2.23 20.78
N VAL A 20 9.63 -0.99 20.34
CA VAL A 20 9.77 0.20 21.23
C VAL A 20 8.81 0.14 22.40
N THR A 21 7.58 -0.30 22.19
CA THR A 21 6.56 -0.37 23.23
C THR A 21 6.90 -1.42 24.29
N LEU A 22 7.29 -2.62 23.87
CA LEU A 22 7.69 -3.70 24.78
C LEU A 22 8.97 -3.35 25.55
N ALA A 23 9.95 -2.73 24.88
CA ALA A 23 11.17 -2.27 25.51
C ALA A 23 10.89 -1.20 26.60
N LYS A 24 9.98 -0.26 26.34
CA LYS A 24 9.53 0.71 27.35
C LYS A 24 8.79 0.06 28.53
N ALA A 25 8.17 -1.08 28.30
CA ALA A 25 7.57 -1.90 29.36
C ALA A 25 8.59 -2.78 30.09
N GLY A 26 9.89 -2.62 29.81
CA GLY A 26 10.97 -3.34 30.48
C GLY A 26 11.35 -4.69 29.87
N TRP A 27 10.79 -5.07 28.72
CA TRP A 27 11.11 -6.33 28.07
C TRP A 27 12.46 -6.26 27.34
N ARG A 28 13.17 -7.38 27.34
CA ARG A 28 14.32 -7.57 26.47
C ARG A 28 13.84 -8.04 25.10
N VAL A 29 14.14 -7.26 24.07
CA VAL A 29 13.62 -7.43 22.69
C VAL A 29 14.75 -7.68 21.71
N ALA A 30 14.61 -8.65 20.82
CA ALA A 30 15.39 -8.75 19.60
C ALA A 30 14.51 -8.35 18.41
N LEU A 31 15.04 -7.50 17.51
CA LEU A 31 14.42 -7.22 16.22
C LEU A 31 15.36 -7.65 15.12
N ILE A 32 14.92 -8.56 14.26
CA ILE A 32 15.70 -9.13 13.17
C ILE A 32 15.27 -8.50 11.86
N GLU A 33 16.22 -7.98 11.07
CA GLU A 33 15.99 -7.48 9.73
C GLU A 33 17.03 -8.04 8.75
N GLN A 34 16.56 -8.56 7.62
CA GLN A 34 17.45 -9.22 6.64
C GLN A 34 18.34 -8.24 5.88
N SER A 35 18.02 -6.96 5.85
CA SER A 35 18.75 -5.93 5.12
C SER A 35 18.75 -4.59 5.85
N ASN A 36 19.93 -4.05 6.12
CA ASN A 36 20.09 -2.72 6.69
C ASN A 36 19.52 -1.60 5.78
N ALA A 37 19.38 -1.86 4.48
CA ALA A 37 18.68 -0.96 3.56
C ALA A 37 17.17 -0.93 3.79
N MET A 38 16.61 -1.83 4.63
CA MET A 38 15.18 -1.96 4.90
C MET A 38 14.78 -1.51 6.32
N TYR A 39 15.67 -0.91 7.10
CA TYR A 39 15.29 -0.36 8.40
C TYR A 39 14.13 0.63 8.27
N GLY A 40 13.06 0.37 8.99
CA GLY A 40 11.80 1.11 8.87
C GLY A 40 10.74 0.42 8.00
N GLY A 41 11.11 -0.67 7.29
CA GLY A 41 10.23 -1.50 6.48
C GLY A 41 9.91 -0.93 5.09
N THR A 42 9.05 -1.62 4.36
CA THR A 42 8.65 -1.34 2.97
C THR A 42 8.19 0.10 2.76
N CYS A 43 7.33 0.62 3.65
CA CYS A 43 6.78 1.97 3.52
C CYS A 43 7.86 3.06 3.43
N ILE A 44 8.89 2.99 4.27
CA ILE A 44 9.98 3.98 4.32
C ILE A 44 10.92 3.85 3.11
N ASN A 45 11.25 2.61 2.71
CA ASN A 45 12.39 2.36 1.85
C ASN A 45 12.04 2.17 0.38
N ILE A 46 10.94 1.47 0.09
CA ILE A 46 10.58 1.03 -1.27
C ILE A 46 9.08 1.14 -1.58
N GLY A 47 8.28 1.73 -0.69
CA GLY A 47 6.83 1.86 -0.85
C GLY A 47 6.35 3.30 -0.78
N CYS A 48 5.52 3.61 0.23
CA CYS A 48 4.77 4.86 0.32
C CYS A 48 5.65 6.12 0.25
N ILE A 49 6.72 6.18 1.03
CA ILE A 49 7.53 7.40 1.15
C ILE A 49 8.27 7.72 -0.16
N PRO A 50 9.06 6.80 -0.75
CA PRO A 50 9.74 7.11 -2.01
C PRO A 50 8.76 7.41 -3.15
N THR A 51 7.65 6.66 -3.28
CA THR A 51 6.68 6.89 -4.35
C THR A 51 5.98 8.24 -4.20
N LYS A 52 5.50 8.60 -2.97
CA LYS A 52 4.79 9.88 -2.77
C LYS A 52 5.73 11.09 -2.85
N THR A 53 7.00 10.92 -2.52
CA THR A 53 8.02 11.95 -2.77
C THR A 53 8.15 12.21 -4.28
N LEU A 54 8.25 11.16 -5.10
CA LEU A 54 8.34 11.31 -6.55
C LEU A 54 7.05 11.80 -7.20
N VAL A 55 5.87 11.35 -6.73
CA VAL A 55 4.57 11.86 -7.18
C VAL A 55 4.49 13.37 -6.95
N HIS A 56 4.87 13.83 -5.75
CA HIS A 56 4.88 15.27 -5.44
C HIS A 56 5.83 16.04 -6.36
N ASP A 57 7.05 15.55 -6.54
CA ASP A 57 8.07 16.23 -7.36
C ASP A 57 7.68 16.25 -8.85
N ALA A 58 7.05 15.17 -9.35
CA ALA A 58 6.52 15.10 -10.70
C ALA A 58 5.41 16.14 -10.94
N GLN A 59 4.52 16.36 -9.97
CA GLN A 59 3.47 17.39 -10.02
C GLN A 59 4.06 18.82 -10.02
N GLN A 60 5.23 19.00 -9.41
CA GLN A 60 5.95 20.29 -9.39
C GLN A 60 6.87 20.49 -10.59
N HIS A 61 6.83 19.58 -11.58
CA HIS A 61 7.71 19.59 -12.75
C HIS A 61 9.20 19.63 -12.39
N THR A 62 9.57 19.01 -11.26
CA THR A 62 10.97 18.86 -10.85
C THR A 62 11.69 17.95 -11.85
N ASP A 63 12.93 18.28 -12.19
CA ASP A 63 13.79 17.39 -12.98
C ASP A 63 13.91 16.01 -12.35
N PHE A 64 13.84 14.95 -13.16
CA PHE A 64 13.79 13.57 -12.68
C PHE A 64 15.01 13.20 -11.83
N VAL A 65 16.22 13.57 -12.26
CA VAL A 65 17.45 13.27 -11.53
C VAL A 65 17.45 13.92 -10.15
N ARG A 66 17.02 15.19 -10.10
CA ARG A 66 16.88 15.93 -8.84
C ARG A 66 15.79 15.33 -7.95
N ALA A 67 14.67 14.87 -8.50
CA ALA A 67 13.62 14.20 -7.77
C ALA A 67 14.11 12.87 -7.15
N ILE A 68 14.90 12.09 -7.90
CA ILE A 68 15.53 10.85 -7.39
C ILE A 68 16.50 11.18 -6.25
N GLN A 69 17.32 12.24 -6.38
CA GLN A 69 18.24 12.65 -5.30
C GLN A 69 17.47 13.02 -4.03
N ARG A 70 16.44 13.87 -4.14
CA ARG A 70 15.58 14.27 -3.01
C ARG A 70 14.89 13.06 -2.38
N LYS A 71 14.33 12.16 -3.20
CA LYS A 71 13.74 10.90 -2.71
C LYS A 71 14.75 10.10 -1.87
N ASN A 72 16.01 9.98 -2.34
CA ASN A 72 17.05 9.26 -1.61
C ASN A 72 17.40 9.94 -0.28
N GLU A 73 17.47 11.26 -0.24
CA GLU A 73 17.70 12.03 1.01
C GLU A 73 16.59 11.78 2.02
N VAL A 74 15.32 11.87 1.62
CA VAL A 74 14.16 11.62 2.48
C VAL A 74 14.17 10.19 3.01
N VAL A 75 14.40 9.21 2.15
CA VAL A 75 14.46 7.80 2.54
C VAL A 75 15.61 7.55 3.52
N ASN A 76 16.81 8.05 3.24
CA ASN A 76 17.98 7.85 4.09
C ASN A 76 17.79 8.51 5.47
N PHE A 77 17.26 9.72 5.51
CA PHE A 77 16.94 10.41 6.77
C PHE A 77 15.97 9.58 7.62
N LEU A 78 14.86 9.12 7.02
CA LEU A 78 13.86 8.35 7.74
C LEU A 78 14.35 6.96 8.13
N ARG A 79 15.14 6.29 7.29
CA ARG A 79 15.78 5.00 7.59
C ARG A 79 16.68 5.11 8.81
N ASN A 80 17.60 6.08 8.82
CA ASN A 80 18.50 6.30 9.92
C ASN A 80 17.76 6.65 11.21
N LYS A 81 16.75 7.53 11.14
CA LYS A 81 15.90 7.87 12.29
C LYS A 81 15.18 6.62 12.84
N ASN A 82 14.66 5.76 11.98
CA ASN A 82 14.00 4.52 12.42
C ASN A 82 14.99 3.55 13.07
N PHE A 83 16.21 3.42 12.53
CA PHE A 83 17.26 2.59 13.14
C PHE A 83 17.61 3.07 14.55
N HIS A 84 17.97 4.33 14.71
CA HIS A 84 18.37 4.90 15.99
C HIS A 84 17.24 4.91 17.04
N ASN A 85 15.98 5.03 16.61
CA ASN A 85 14.84 4.91 17.54
C ASN A 85 14.79 3.54 18.25
N LEU A 86 15.42 2.50 17.70
CA LEU A 86 15.48 1.18 18.29
C LEU A 86 16.88 0.84 18.80
N ALA A 87 17.91 1.04 17.99
CA ALA A 87 19.28 0.65 18.31
C ALA A 87 19.88 1.41 19.52
N ASP A 88 19.38 2.62 19.80
CA ASP A 88 19.82 3.41 20.94
C ASP A 88 19.10 3.04 22.25
N MET A 89 18.14 2.10 22.21
CA MET A 89 17.46 1.60 23.42
C MET A 89 18.24 0.44 24.04
N PRO A 90 18.57 0.49 25.35
CA PRO A 90 19.50 -0.45 25.96
C PRO A 90 18.99 -1.90 26.04
N ASN A 91 17.69 -2.10 25.88
CA ASN A 91 17.04 -3.41 25.94
C ASN A 91 16.48 -3.89 24.58
N ILE A 92 16.89 -3.25 23.48
CA ILE A 92 16.62 -3.72 22.10
C ILE A 92 17.93 -4.09 21.43
N ASP A 93 18.02 -5.34 20.98
CA ASP A 93 19.08 -5.79 20.09
C ASP A 93 18.54 -5.79 18.65
N VAL A 94 19.05 -4.91 17.78
CA VAL A 94 18.79 -4.95 16.33
C VAL A 94 19.80 -5.91 15.69
N ILE A 95 19.30 -6.95 15.05
CA ILE A 95 20.09 -8.05 14.51
C ILE A 95 19.94 -8.10 12.99
N ASP A 96 21.03 -7.87 12.26
CA ASP A 96 21.06 -8.06 10.82
C ASP A 96 21.16 -9.55 10.46
N GLY A 97 20.25 -10.00 9.61
CA GLY A 97 20.24 -11.35 9.09
C GLY A 97 18.85 -11.87 8.74
N GLN A 98 18.82 -12.97 8.03
CA GLN A 98 17.60 -13.66 7.63
C GLN A 98 17.19 -14.68 8.69
N ALA A 99 16.00 -14.52 9.24
CA ALA A 99 15.45 -15.44 10.24
C ALA A 99 14.82 -16.67 9.60
N GLU A 100 15.03 -17.82 10.23
CA GLU A 100 14.42 -19.12 9.93
C GLU A 100 13.96 -19.77 11.23
N PHE A 101 12.76 -20.36 11.27
CA PHE A 101 12.29 -21.11 12.44
C PHE A 101 13.00 -22.45 12.55
N ILE A 102 13.55 -22.75 13.73
CA ILE A 102 14.01 -24.07 14.14
C ILE A 102 12.84 -24.80 14.81
N ASN A 103 12.10 -24.10 15.65
CA ASN A 103 10.87 -24.53 16.33
C ASN A 103 10.09 -23.30 16.79
N ASN A 104 8.98 -23.48 17.50
CA ASN A 104 8.11 -22.38 17.96
C ASN A 104 8.73 -21.41 18.98
N HIS A 105 9.92 -21.68 19.51
CA HIS A 105 10.65 -20.79 20.44
C HIS A 105 12.03 -20.40 19.95
N SER A 106 12.54 -21.03 18.90
CA SER A 106 13.94 -20.86 18.47
C SER A 106 14.03 -20.52 17.01
N LEU A 107 14.87 -19.51 16.73
CA LEU A 107 15.16 -19.04 15.39
C LEU A 107 16.67 -19.19 15.11
N ARG A 108 16.99 -19.51 13.87
CA ARG A 108 18.32 -19.34 13.28
C ARG A 108 18.33 -18.06 12.47
N VAL A 109 19.32 -17.21 12.73
CA VAL A 109 19.54 -15.98 11.96
C VAL A 109 20.79 -16.19 11.12
N HIS A 110 20.60 -16.26 9.80
CA HIS A 110 21.67 -16.36 8.82
C HIS A 110 22.31 -14.99 8.63
N ARG A 111 23.62 -14.86 8.89
CA ARG A 111 24.38 -13.60 8.81
C ARG A 111 25.71 -13.80 8.10
N PRO A 112 26.29 -12.73 7.50
CA PRO A 112 27.69 -12.75 7.15
C PRO A 112 28.55 -13.08 8.39
N GLY A 113 29.40 -14.08 8.30
CA GLY A 113 30.25 -14.50 9.43
C GLY A 113 29.70 -15.62 10.32
N GLY A 114 28.53 -16.18 9.99
CA GLY A 114 27.99 -17.37 10.64
C GLY A 114 26.60 -17.21 11.25
N ASN A 115 25.95 -18.32 11.49
CA ASN A 115 24.59 -18.36 12.03
C ASN A 115 24.55 -18.01 13.52
N LEU A 116 23.49 -17.32 13.93
CA LEU A 116 23.18 -17.02 15.30
C LEU A 116 21.88 -17.73 15.67
N GLU A 117 21.86 -18.51 16.76
CA GLU A 117 20.64 -19.06 17.30
C GLU A 117 20.13 -18.21 18.47
N ILE A 118 18.86 -17.85 18.43
CA ILE A 118 18.17 -17.05 19.45
C ILE A 118 16.91 -17.76 19.94
N HIS A 119 16.54 -17.48 21.18
CA HIS A 119 15.33 -18.00 21.80
C HIS A 119 14.41 -16.84 22.16
N GLY A 120 13.13 -16.95 21.78
CA GLY A 120 12.05 -16.01 22.11
C GLY A 120 10.96 -16.68 22.95
N GLU A 121 10.57 -16.05 24.04
CA GLU A 121 9.37 -16.46 24.78
C GLU A 121 8.13 -16.19 23.95
N LYS A 122 8.09 -15.03 23.27
CA LYS A 122 7.07 -14.62 22.31
C LYS A 122 7.71 -14.16 21.00
N ILE A 123 7.13 -14.55 19.86
CA ILE A 123 7.66 -14.21 18.53
C ILE A 123 6.60 -13.48 17.70
N PHE A 124 7.02 -12.44 17.00
CA PHE A 124 6.14 -11.57 16.21
C PHE A 124 6.66 -11.48 14.78
N ILE A 125 5.86 -11.94 13.81
CA ILE A 125 6.21 -11.96 12.39
C ILE A 125 5.66 -10.70 11.73
N ASN A 126 6.54 -9.88 11.14
CA ASN A 126 6.18 -8.67 10.39
C ASN A 126 7.04 -8.52 9.13
N THR A 127 7.26 -9.64 8.42
CA THR A 127 8.10 -9.72 7.22
C THR A 127 7.47 -9.11 5.98
N GLY A 128 6.17 -8.78 6.04
CA GLY A 128 5.47 -8.07 4.98
C GLY A 128 5.19 -8.93 3.75
N ALA A 129 5.26 -8.29 2.57
CA ALA A 129 5.01 -8.91 1.29
C ALA A 129 6.06 -8.47 0.25
N GLN A 130 6.22 -9.26 -0.80
CA GLN A 130 7.13 -9.03 -1.93
C GLN A 130 6.36 -8.97 -3.26
N ALA A 131 6.97 -8.40 -4.30
CA ALA A 131 6.35 -8.36 -5.63
C ALA A 131 6.16 -9.78 -6.20
N VAL A 132 5.06 -10.01 -6.87
CA VAL A 132 4.83 -11.22 -7.65
C VAL A 132 5.49 -11.04 -9.00
N VAL A 133 6.35 -11.98 -9.37
CA VAL A 133 6.92 -12.08 -10.71
C VAL A 133 6.15 -13.18 -11.45
N PRO A 134 5.37 -12.85 -12.48
CA PRO A 134 4.61 -13.85 -13.23
C PRO A 134 5.56 -14.78 -14.01
N PRO A 135 5.18 -16.02 -14.28
CA PRO A 135 6.02 -17.00 -14.98
C PRO A 135 6.06 -16.76 -16.50
N ILE A 136 6.43 -15.54 -16.91
CA ILE A 136 6.56 -15.16 -18.31
C ILE A 136 8.00 -15.41 -18.78
N PRO A 137 8.23 -16.16 -19.86
CA PRO A 137 9.57 -16.38 -20.40
C PRO A 137 10.31 -15.06 -20.64
N GLY A 138 11.54 -14.97 -20.12
CA GLY A 138 12.41 -13.81 -20.24
C GLY A 138 12.24 -12.73 -19.16
N ILE A 139 11.20 -12.74 -18.35
CA ILE A 139 10.89 -11.66 -17.41
C ILE A 139 11.99 -11.41 -16.35
N THR A 140 12.67 -12.46 -15.91
CA THR A 140 13.72 -12.36 -14.88
C THR A 140 15.13 -12.19 -15.45
N THR A 141 15.29 -12.41 -16.76
CA THR A 141 16.61 -12.43 -17.42
C THR A 141 16.83 -11.26 -18.39
N THR A 142 15.75 -10.56 -18.75
CA THR A 142 15.82 -9.44 -19.70
C THR A 142 16.26 -8.17 -18.99
N PRO A 143 17.36 -7.52 -19.42
CA PRO A 143 17.76 -6.20 -18.94
C PRO A 143 16.64 -5.17 -19.20
N GLY A 144 16.47 -4.20 -18.29
CA GLY A 144 15.41 -3.18 -18.42
C GLY A 144 14.05 -3.61 -17.82
N VAL A 145 13.94 -4.82 -17.28
CA VAL A 145 12.76 -5.27 -16.53
C VAL A 145 12.99 -5.03 -15.04
N TYR A 146 12.03 -4.38 -14.38
CA TYR A 146 12.13 -3.95 -13.00
C TYR A 146 10.87 -4.30 -12.21
N ASP A 147 11.01 -4.61 -10.94
CA ASP A 147 9.95 -4.45 -9.95
C ASP A 147 9.84 -2.96 -9.53
N SER A 148 8.90 -2.64 -8.66
CA SER A 148 8.72 -1.27 -8.18
C SER A 148 9.97 -0.72 -7.46
N THR A 149 10.73 -1.58 -6.78
CA THR A 149 11.96 -1.19 -6.09
C THR A 149 13.07 -0.82 -7.07
N GLY A 150 13.26 -1.64 -8.11
CA GLY A 150 14.23 -1.39 -9.16
C GLY A 150 13.92 -0.10 -9.92
N LEU A 151 12.65 0.11 -10.27
CA LEU A 151 12.22 1.30 -11.01
C LEU A 151 12.42 2.60 -10.22
N LEU A 152 12.21 2.59 -8.90
CA LEU A 152 12.48 3.75 -8.02
C LEU A 152 13.97 4.12 -7.92
N ASN A 153 14.88 3.29 -8.40
CA ASN A 153 16.32 3.51 -8.37
C ASN A 153 16.92 3.81 -9.75
N LEU A 154 16.11 4.05 -10.76
CA LEU A 154 16.58 4.48 -12.07
C LEU A 154 17.38 5.80 -11.96
N LYS A 155 18.45 5.91 -12.74
CA LYS A 155 19.29 7.11 -12.80
C LYS A 155 18.82 8.11 -13.86
N GLU A 156 18.12 7.60 -14.86
CA GLU A 156 17.64 8.37 -16.02
C GLU A 156 16.16 8.06 -16.23
N LEU A 157 15.42 9.03 -16.71
CA LEU A 157 14.02 8.88 -17.06
C LEU A 157 13.91 8.04 -18.33
N PRO A 158 13.18 6.90 -18.34
CA PRO A 158 12.94 6.16 -19.57
C PRO A 158 12.06 6.99 -20.52
N GLY A 159 12.40 7.04 -21.79
CA GLY A 159 11.59 7.70 -22.80
C GLY A 159 10.23 7.02 -22.96
N HIS A 160 10.20 5.67 -22.91
CA HIS A 160 8.98 4.88 -22.93
C HIS A 160 9.00 3.82 -21.79
N LEU A 161 8.05 3.92 -20.89
CA LEU A 161 7.83 2.95 -19.80
C LEU A 161 6.65 2.03 -20.13
N GLY A 162 6.89 0.71 -20.16
CA GLY A 162 5.85 -0.30 -20.11
C GLY A 162 5.50 -0.67 -18.68
N ILE A 163 4.23 -0.96 -18.39
CA ILE A 163 3.78 -1.39 -17.06
C ILE A 163 2.94 -2.66 -17.23
N LEU A 164 3.38 -3.76 -16.66
CA LEU A 164 2.67 -5.03 -16.64
C LEU A 164 1.77 -5.10 -15.39
N GLY A 165 0.48 -4.84 -15.60
CA GLY A 165 -0.58 -4.78 -14.59
C GLY A 165 -1.15 -3.38 -14.38
N GLY A 166 -2.47 -3.24 -14.59
CA GLY A 166 -3.25 -2.00 -14.45
C GLY A 166 -3.88 -1.81 -13.07
N GLY A 167 -3.35 -2.48 -12.02
CA GLY A 167 -3.79 -2.27 -10.64
C GLY A 167 -3.29 -0.93 -10.05
N TYR A 168 -3.59 -0.68 -8.77
CA TYR A 168 -3.28 0.61 -8.13
C TYR A 168 -1.80 1.00 -8.20
N VAL A 169 -0.87 0.04 -8.03
CA VAL A 169 0.57 0.30 -8.19
C VAL A 169 0.89 0.72 -9.61
N GLY A 170 0.36 0.00 -10.61
CA GLY A 170 0.54 0.35 -12.02
C GLY A 170 0.02 1.75 -12.34
N VAL A 171 -1.16 2.11 -11.86
CA VAL A 171 -1.78 3.44 -12.03
C VAL A 171 -0.94 4.56 -11.40
N GLU A 172 -0.45 4.35 -10.15
CA GLU A 172 0.40 5.35 -9.48
C GLU A 172 1.70 5.60 -10.28
N PHE A 173 2.38 4.53 -10.70
CA PHE A 173 3.60 4.64 -11.49
C PHE A 173 3.34 5.23 -12.88
N ALA A 174 2.23 4.87 -13.52
CA ALA A 174 1.86 5.44 -14.81
C ALA A 174 1.67 6.95 -14.73
N SER A 175 0.86 7.42 -13.79
CA SER A 175 0.63 8.86 -13.59
C SER A 175 1.93 9.60 -13.21
N MET A 176 2.74 9.01 -12.33
CA MET A 176 4.01 9.59 -11.89
C MET A 176 5.01 9.76 -13.04
N PHE A 177 5.25 8.71 -13.83
CA PHE A 177 6.22 8.75 -14.93
C PHE A 177 5.72 9.58 -16.10
N ALA A 178 4.41 9.57 -16.40
CA ALA A 178 3.82 10.48 -17.39
C ALA A 178 4.01 11.95 -17.00
N ASN A 179 3.84 12.29 -15.72
CA ASN A 179 4.08 13.64 -15.22
C ASN A 179 5.58 14.04 -15.26
N PHE A 180 6.52 13.09 -15.20
CA PHE A 180 7.94 13.36 -15.48
C PHE A 180 8.25 13.49 -16.97
N GLY A 181 7.35 13.10 -17.86
CA GLY A 181 7.51 13.24 -19.32
C GLY A 181 7.81 11.95 -20.08
N SER A 182 7.74 10.78 -19.43
CA SER A 182 7.79 9.49 -20.14
C SER A 182 6.52 9.26 -20.94
N LYS A 183 6.63 8.66 -22.12
CA LYS A 183 5.53 7.91 -22.70
C LYS A 183 5.27 6.68 -21.83
N VAL A 184 4.01 6.36 -21.55
CA VAL A 184 3.67 5.21 -20.68
C VAL A 184 2.63 4.33 -21.36
N THR A 185 2.82 3.00 -21.29
CA THR A 185 1.83 2.03 -21.74
C THR A 185 1.55 1.02 -20.64
N ILE A 186 0.30 0.94 -20.18
CA ILE A 186 -0.18 -0.09 -19.25
C ILE A 186 -0.67 -1.29 -20.06
N LEU A 187 -0.18 -2.48 -19.71
CA LEU A 187 -0.59 -3.77 -20.23
C LEU A 187 -1.39 -4.49 -19.14
N GLU A 188 -2.71 -4.56 -19.29
CA GLU A 188 -3.61 -5.19 -18.32
C GLU A 188 -4.22 -6.47 -18.93
N ALA A 189 -4.07 -7.60 -18.25
CA ALA A 189 -4.58 -8.87 -18.71
C ALA A 189 -6.11 -8.97 -18.66
N ALA A 190 -6.74 -8.27 -17.72
CA ALA A 190 -8.19 -8.24 -17.57
C ALA A 190 -8.86 -7.46 -18.72
N SER A 191 -10.12 -7.79 -18.98
CA SER A 191 -10.97 -7.07 -19.94
C SER A 191 -11.53 -5.75 -19.40
N LEU A 192 -11.46 -5.53 -18.06
CA LEU A 192 -11.92 -4.31 -17.39
C LEU A 192 -10.75 -3.65 -16.65
N PHE A 193 -10.61 -2.34 -16.86
CA PHE A 193 -9.67 -1.53 -16.10
C PHE A 193 -10.22 -1.26 -14.70
N LEU A 194 -9.38 -1.43 -13.66
CA LEU A 194 -9.73 -1.23 -12.25
C LEU A 194 -11.08 -1.88 -11.85
N PRO A 195 -11.21 -3.21 -11.95
CA PRO A 195 -12.51 -3.90 -11.77
C PRO A 195 -13.09 -3.80 -10.35
N ARG A 196 -12.31 -3.32 -9.38
CA ARG A 196 -12.74 -3.13 -7.98
C ARG A 196 -13.36 -1.76 -7.71
N GLU A 197 -13.29 -0.84 -8.67
CA GLU A 197 -13.89 0.48 -8.59
C GLU A 197 -15.24 0.52 -9.30
N ASP A 198 -16.11 1.44 -8.89
CA ASP A 198 -17.30 1.78 -9.65
C ASP A 198 -16.91 2.16 -11.09
N ARG A 199 -17.71 1.75 -12.08
CA ARG A 199 -17.36 1.95 -13.50
C ARG A 199 -17.16 3.41 -13.87
N ASP A 200 -18.02 4.30 -13.36
CA ASP A 200 -17.90 5.74 -13.56
C ASP A 200 -16.57 6.30 -13.01
N ILE A 201 -16.12 5.79 -11.87
CA ILE A 201 -14.82 6.18 -11.27
C ILE A 201 -13.65 5.63 -12.11
N ALA A 202 -13.68 4.33 -12.47
CA ALA A 202 -12.63 3.72 -13.28
C ALA A 202 -12.50 4.36 -14.67
N ASP A 203 -13.62 4.72 -15.31
CA ASP A 203 -13.65 5.38 -16.62
C ASP A 203 -13.10 6.80 -16.54
N ASN A 204 -13.41 7.55 -15.47
CA ASN A 204 -12.79 8.86 -15.21
C ASN A 204 -11.27 8.74 -15.02
N ILE A 205 -10.79 7.74 -14.27
CA ILE A 205 -9.35 7.49 -14.09
C ILE A 205 -8.70 7.18 -15.45
N ALA A 206 -9.30 6.30 -16.25
CA ALA A 206 -8.79 5.96 -17.57
C ALA A 206 -8.71 7.17 -18.49
N THR A 207 -9.73 8.05 -18.45
CA THR A 207 -9.75 9.30 -19.20
C THR A 207 -8.61 10.23 -18.77
N ILE A 208 -8.46 10.46 -17.46
CA ILE A 208 -7.39 11.29 -16.91
C ILE A 208 -6.00 10.78 -17.31
N LEU A 209 -5.77 9.47 -17.25
CA LEU A 209 -4.49 8.88 -17.64
C LEU A 209 -4.24 9.03 -19.15
N ARG A 210 -5.25 8.81 -19.99
CA ARG A 210 -5.12 9.02 -21.45
C ARG A 210 -4.82 10.47 -21.79
N ASP A 211 -5.47 11.43 -21.11
CA ASP A 211 -5.20 12.86 -21.28
C ASP A 211 -3.76 13.23 -20.84
N GLN A 212 -3.15 12.43 -19.95
CA GLN A 212 -1.73 12.53 -19.58
C GLN A 212 -0.78 11.81 -20.55
N GLY A 213 -1.28 11.21 -21.63
CA GLY A 213 -0.49 10.48 -22.62
C GLY A 213 -0.20 9.03 -22.24
N VAL A 214 -0.97 8.44 -21.33
CA VAL A 214 -0.86 7.02 -20.98
C VAL A 214 -1.74 6.16 -21.87
N ASP A 215 -1.13 5.20 -22.56
CA ASP A 215 -1.85 4.16 -23.30
C ASP A 215 -2.29 3.05 -22.35
N ILE A 216 -3.54 2.58 -22.45
CA ILE A 216 -4.07 1.46 -21.67
C ILE A 216 -4.52 0.37 -22.62
N ILE A 217 -3.84 -0.79 -22.60
CA ILE A 217 -4.15 -1.96 -23.41
C ILE A 217 -4.74 -3.02 -22.48
N LEU A 218 -6.02 -3.33 -22.68
CA LEU A 218 -6.75 -4.41 -21.98
C LEU A 218 -6.63 -5.71 -22.74
N ASN A 219 -6.91 -6.84 -22.07
CA ASN A 219 -6.72 -8.19 -22.62
C ASN A 219 -5.28 -8.42 -23.12
N ALA A 220 -4.30 -7.77 -22.48
CA ALA A 220 -2.90 -7.84 -22.85
C ALA A 220 -2.24 -9.08 -22.23
N HIS A 221 -2.47 -10.24 -22.83
CA HIS A 221 -1.83 -11.49 -22.40
C HIS A 221 -0.38 -11.52 -22.91
N VAL A 222 0.56 -11.15 -22.04
CA VAL A 222 1.99 -11.14 -22.38
C VAL A 222 2.52 -12.57 -22.32
N GLU A 223 3.07 -13.04 -23.44
CA GLU A 223 3.55 -14.42 -23.63
C GLU A 223 5.06 -14.55 -23.43
N ARG A 224 5.82 -13.51 -23.79
CA ARG A 224 7.28 -13.51 -23.73
C ARG A 224 7.82 -12.10 -23.64
N ILE A 225 8.96 -11.97 -22.94
CA ILE A 225 9.78 -10.76 -22.88
C ILE A 225 11.16 -11.09 -23.43
N SER A 226 11.72 -10.20 -24.25
CA SER A 226 13.05 -10.32 -24.82
C SER A 226 13.73 -8.95 -24.90
N HIS A 227 15.00 -8.92 -25.27
CA HIS A 227 15.78 -7.68 -25.43
C HIS A 227 16.26 -7.56 -26.89
N HIS A 228 16.08 -6.39 -27.47
CA HIS A 228 16.58 -6.09 -28.82
C HIS A 228 16.90 -4.59 -28.91
N GLU A 229 18.05 -4.24 -29.48
CA GLU A 229 18.49 -2.86 -29.72
C GLU A 229 18.34 -1.90 -28.49
N ASN A 230 18.77 -2.37 -27.31
CA ASN A 230 18.69 -1.66 -26.02
C ASN A 230 17.26 -1.43 -25.50
N GLN A 231 16.27 -2.09 -26.07
CA GLN A 231 14.88 -2.03 -25.62
C GLN A 231 14.34 -3.37 -25.15
N VAL A 232 13.44 -3.33 -24.19
CA VAL A 232 12.63 -4.48 -23.78
C VAL A 232 11.53 -4.67 -24.82
N GLN A 233 11.50 -5.87 -25.42
CA GLN A 233 10.43 -6.27 -26.34
C GLN A 233 9.40 -7.08 -25.57
N VAL A 234 8.18 -6.58 -25.50
CA VAL A 234 7.04 -7.27 -24.88
C VAL A 234 6.18 -7.86 -25.99
N HIS A 235 6.05 -9.19 -26.00
CA HIS A 235 5.27 -9.93 -26.98
C HIS A 235 3.97 -10.39 -26.33
N SER A 236 2.84 -9.99 -26.90
CA SER A 236 1.52 -10.50 -26.56
C SER A 236 0.79 -10.98 -27.80
N GLU A 237 -0.30 -11.71 -27.63
CA GLU A 237 -1.11 -12.25 -28.72
C GLU A 237 -1.52 -11.20 -29.78
N HIS A 238 -1.74 -9.96 -29.33
CA HIS A 238 -2.32 -8.90 -30.18
C HIS A 238 -1.40 -7.69 -30.38
N ALA A 239 -0.22 -7.63 -29.71
CA ALA A 239 0.67 -6.48 -29.81
C ALA A 239 2.13 -6.84 -29.54
N GLN A 240 3.03 -6.18 -30.28
CA GLN A 240 4.45 -6.08 -29.93
C GLN A 240 4.72 -4.67 -29.46
N LEU A 241 5.31 -4.53 -28.28
CA LEU A 241 5.66 -3.26 -27.70
C LEU A 241 7.15 -3.20 -27.36
N ALA A 242 7.84 -2.19 -27.86
CA ALA A 242 9.22 -1.89 -27.53
C ALA A 242 9.25 -0.75 -26.49
N VAL A 243 9.91 -0.94 -25.36
CA VAL A 243 10.01 0.03 -24.27
C VAL A 243 11.43 0.11 -23.73
N ASP A 244 11.81 1.26 -23.16
CA ASP A 244 13.13 1.44 -22.54
C ASP A 244 13.21 0.80 -21.16
N ALA A 245 12.07 0.72 -20.47
CA ALA A 245 11.94 0.03 -19.19
C ALA A 245 10.57 -0.64 -19.07
N LEU A 246 10.50 -1.78 -18.38
CA LEU A 246 9.26 -2.50 -18.08
C LEU A 246 9.11 -2.67 -16.57
N LEU A 247 8.01 -2.16 -16.01
CA LEU A 247 7.63 -2.37 -14.62
C LEU A 247 6.75 -3.61 -14.46
N ILE A 248 7.11 -4.50 -13.54
CA ILE A 248 6.24 -5.58 -13.08
C ILE A 248 5.37 -5.05 -11.94
N ALA A 249 4.07 -4.90 -12.19
CA ALA A 249 3.06 -4.44 -11.23
C ALA A 249 1.90 -5.45 -11.07
N SER A 250 2.20 -6.75 -11.20
CA SER A 250 1.24 -7.86 -11.23
C SER A 250 0.76 -8.34 -9.86
N GLY A 251 1.05 -7.59 -8.80
CA GLY A 251 0.59 -7.87 -7.44
C GLY A 251 1.70 -8.13 -6.43
N ARG A 252 1.29 -8.53 -5.22
CA ARG A 252 2.19 -8.81 -4.10
C ARG A 252 1.77 -10.10 -3.41
N GLN A 253 2.74 -10.83 -2.87
CA GLN A 253 2.53 -12.05 -2.08
C GLN A 253 3.24 -11.96 -0.73
N PRO A 254 2.72 -12.63 0.32
CA PRO A 254 3.35 -12.66 1.64
C PRO A 254 4.78 -13.19 1.61
N ALA A 255 5.66 -12.57 2.40
CA ALA A 255 7.07 -12.96 2.48
C ALA A 255 7.28 -13.98 3.61
N THR A 256 6.93 -15.24 3.38
CA THR A 256 6.93 -16.34 4.35
C THR A 256 7.88 -17.47 4.03
N ALA A 257 8.22 -17.69 2.75
CA ALA A 257 8.93 -18.87 2.29
C ALA A 257 10.29 -19.09 3.01
N SER A 258 11.05 -18.01 3.25
CA SER A 258 12.35 -18.11 3.91
C SER A 258 12.29 -18.28 5.42
N LEU A 259 11.11 -18.17 6.02
CA LEU A 259 10.91 -18.35 7.46
C LEU A 259 10.81 -19.82 7.85
N HIS A 260 10.43 -20.71 6.93
CA HIS A 260 10.10 -22.11 7.21
C HIS A 260 9.06 -22.24 8.35
N PRO A 261 7.86 -21.61 8.19
CA PRO A 261 6.86 -21.54 9.26
C PRO A 261 6.37 -22.92 9.73
N GLU A 262 6.43 -23.94 8.86
CA GLU A 262 6.12 -25.34 9.17
C GLU A 262 6.95 -25.91 10.33
N ASN A 263 8.21 -25.48 10.50
CA ASN A 263 9.08 -25.89 11.58
C ASN A 263 8.59 -25.46 12.97
N ALA A 264 7.76 -24.40 12.99
CA ALA A 264 7.16 -23.87 14.22
C ALA A 264 5.68 -24.26 14.39
N GLY A 265 5.12 -25.07 13.48
CA GLY A 265 3.70 -25.44 13.48
C GLY A 265 2.76 -24.31 13.04
N ILE A 266 3.28 -23.34 12.28
CA ILE A 266 2.53 -22.19 11.77
C ILE A 266 1.88 -22.58 10.45
N ALA A 267 0.55 -22.47 10.35
CA ALA A 267 -0.18 -22.70 9.13
C ALA A 267 -0.08 -21.49 8.19
N VAL A 268 0.06 -21.78 6.90
CA VAL A 268 -0.06 -20.82 5.82
C VAL A 268 -1.20 -21.23 4.88
N ASN A 269 -1.86 -20.25 4.28
CA ASN A 269 -2.91 -20.51 3.29
C ASN A 269 -2.32 -20.75 1.88
N GLU A 270 -3.17 -21.06 0.91
CA GLU A 270 -2.79 -21.33 -0.50
C GLU A 270 -2.03 -20.17 -1.17
N ARG A 271 -2.18 -18.94 -0.66
CA ARG A 271 -1.47 -17.76 -1.15
C ARG A 271 -0.16 -17.48 -0.40
N GLY A 272 0.24 -18.38 0.50
CA GLY A 272 1.44 -18.25 1.32
C GLY A 272 1.31 -17.29 2.50
N ALA A 273 0.10 -16.81 2.83
CA ALA A 273 -0.12 -15.93 3.97
C ALA A 273 -0.23 -16.72 5.27
N ILE A 274 0.33 -16.18 6.35
CA ILE A 274 0.19 -16.77 7.68
C ILE A 274 -1.26 -16.67 8.13
N VAL A 275 -1.82 -17.81 8.53
CA VAL A 275 -3.19 -17.90 9.07
C VAL A 275 -3.17 -17.36 10.50
N VAL A 276 -4.04 -16.39 10.77
CA VAL A 276 -4.20 -15.77 12.09
C VAL A 276 -5.66 -15.71 12.53
N ASP A 277 -5.88 -15.69 13.83
CA ASP A 277 -7.18 -15.36 14.41
C ASP A 277 -7.45 -13.83 14.46
N LYS A 278 -8.54 -13.43 15.12
CA LYS A 278 -8.94 -12.03 15.24
C LYS A 278 -8.00 -11.20 16.13
N GLN A 279 -7.24 -11.82 17.00
CA GLN A 279 -6.22 -11.24 17.85
C GLN A 279 -4.81 -11.34 17.26
N LEU A 280 -4.72 -11.85 16.01
CA LEU A 280 -3.48 -12.00 15.25
C LEU A 280 -2.54 -13.10 15.76
N HIS A 281 -3.06 -14.05 16.56
CA HIS A 281 -2.32 -15.28 16.87
C HIS A 281 -2.23 -16.16 15.63
N THR A 282 -1.10 -16.79 15.47
CA THR A 282 -0.93 -17.88 14.51
C THR A 282 -1.50 -19.19 15.08
N THR A 283 -1.31 -20.30 14.39
CA THR A 283 -1.64 -21.64 14.91
C THR A 283 -0.66 -22.13 15.98
N ALA A 284 0.42 -21.39 16.26
CA ALA A 284 1.38 -21.65 17.34
C ALA A 284 1.14 -20.68 18.51
N ASP A 285 0.98 -21.19 19.73
CA ASP A 285 0.48 -20.48 20.92
C ASP A 285 1.24 -19.19 21.29
N ASN A 286 2.52 -19.09 20.97
CA ASN A 286 3.40 -17.99 21.38
C ASN A 286 3.86 -17.12 20.18
N ILE A 287 3.19 -17.26 19.04
CA ILE A 287 3.59 -16.56 17.80
C ILE A 287 2.42 -15.78 17.21
N TRP A 288 2.67 -14.50 16.93
CA TRP A 288 1.74 -13.58 16.26
C TRP A 288 2.27 -13.20 14.87
N ALA A 289 1.36 -12.84 13.96
CA ALA A 289 1.73 -12.26 12.68
C ALA A 289 0.96 -10.97 12.41
N MET A 290 1.68 -9.93 11.90
CA MET A 290 1.17 -8.57 11.73
C MET A 290 1.51 -8.01 10.36
N GLY A 291 0.60 -7.24 9.77
CA GLY A 291 0.77 -6.57 8.48
C GLY A 291 0.61 -7.50 7.29
N ASP A 292 1.25 -7.14 6.18
CA ASP A 292 1.01 -7.75 4.86
C ASP A 292 1.26 -9.27 4.81
N VAL A 293 2.05 -9.80 5.73
CA VAL A 293 2.35 -11.24 5.85
C VAL A 293 1.10 -12.08 6.16
N THR A 294 0.04 -11.49 6.72
CA THR A 294 -1.24 -12.13 7.00
C THR A 294 -2.17 -12.20 5.78
N GLY A 295 -1.77 -11.60 4.64
CA GLY A 295 -2.54 -11.64 3.39
C GLY A 295 -3.79 -10.75 3.34
N GLY A 296 -4.06 -9.96 4.37
CA GLY A 296 -5.17 -9.01 4.44
C GLY A 296 -4.93 -7.72 3.66
N LEU A 297 -5.53 -6.61 4.13
CA LEU A 297 -5.32 -5.29 3.54
C LEU A 297 -3.87 -4.82 3.72
N GLN A 298 -3.16 -4.64 2.61
CA GLN A 298 -1.73 -4.31 2.58
C GLN A 298 -1.47 -2.79 2.71
N PHE A 299 -1.83 -2.22 3.85
CA PHE A 299 -1.62 -0.80 4.14
C PHE A 299 -0.80 -0.60 5.42
N THR A 300 0.05 0.40 5.43
CA THR A 300 0.90 0.74 6.59
C THR A 300 0.07 1.02 7.85
N TYR A 301 -1.10 1.64 7.71
CA TYR A 301 -1.99 1.92 8.85
C TYR A 301 -2.73 0.67 9.34
N ILE A 302 -2.93 -0.34 8.51
CA ILE A 302 -3.41 -1.66 8.94
C ILE A 302 -2.34 -2.36 9.77
N SER A 303 -1.09 -2.39 9.29
CA SER A 303 0.03 -2.90 10.08
C SER A 303 0.19 -2.16 11.43
N LEU A 304 -0.07 -0.84 11.46
CA LEU A 304 -0.10 -0.07 12.72
C LEU A 304 -1.28 -0.47 13.62
N ASP A 305 -2.43 -0.79 13.04
CA ASP A 305 -3.58 -1.24 13.81
C ASP A 305 -3.39 -2.66 14.35
N ASP A 306 -2.73 -3.55 13.60
CA ASP A 306 -2.28 -4.86 14.08
C ASP A 306 -1.42 -4.73 15.34
N TYR A 307 -0.45 -3.79 15.30
CA TYR A 307 0.32 -3.45 16.51
C TYR A 307 -0.58 -3.05 17.68
N ARG A 308 -1.64 -2.26 17.45
CA ARG A 308 -2.55 -1.82 18.53
C ARG A 308 -3.32 -2.99 19.13
N ILE A 309 -3.73 -3.96 18.32
CA ILE A 309 -4.39 -5.20 18.78
C ILE A 309 -3.43 -5.99 19.64
N VAL A 310 -2.24 -6.33 19.12
CA VAL A 310 -1.24 -7.11 19.86
C VAL A 310 -0.76 -6.39 21.13
N ARG A 311 -0.56 -5.07 21.06
CA ARG A 311 -0.23 -4.29 22.28
C ARG A 311 -1.31 -4.37 23.35
N ASP A 312 -2.60 -4.26 22.94
CA ASP A 312 -3.72 -4.32 23.88
C ASP A 312 -3.80 -5.68 24.58
N GLU A 313 -3.53 -6.74 23.86
CA GLU A 313 -3.48 -8.09 24.42
C GLU A 313 -2.33 -8.27 25.39
N LEU A 314 -1.12 -7.82 25.04
CA LEU A 314 0.08 -8.04 25.84
C LEU A 314 0.19 -7.13 27.08
N LEU A 315 -0.31 -5.91 26.99
CA LEU A 315 -0.10 -4.84 27.96
C LEU A 315 -1.37 -4.11 28.39
N GLY A 316 -2.52 -4.44 27.82
CA GLY A 316 -3.81 -3.84 28.08
C GLY A 316 -4.83 -4.84 28.60
N GLU A 317 -6.06 -4.71 28.14
CA GLU A 317 -7.22 -5.55 28.56
C GLU A 317 -7.57 -6.65 27.57
N GLY A 318 -6.88 -6.74 26.43
CA GLY A 318 -7.10 -7.75 25.39
C GLY A 318 -8.45 -7.66 24.68
N ARG A 319 -9.06 -6.47 24.61
CA ARG A 319 -10.41 -6.29 24.05
C ARG A 319 -10.40 -6.02 22.55
N ARG A 320 -9.28 -5.57 22.01
CA ARG A 320 -9.18 -5.22 20.59
C ARG A 320 -9.06 -6.44 19.69
N SER A 321 -9.69 -6.32 18.53
CA SER A 321 -9.61 -7.34 17.48
C SER A 321 -9.69 -6.74 16.08
N THR A 322 -9.46 -7.55 15.06
CA THR A 322 -9.63 -7.14 13.66
C THR A 322 -11.09 -6.81 13.30
N ASP A 323 -12.07 -7.29 14.08
CA ASP A 323 -13.50 -6.98 13.91
C ASP A 323 -13.81 -5.50 14.22
N ASP A 324 -12.94 -4.80 14.95
CA ASP A 324 -13.09 -3.37 15.25
C ASP A 324 -12.83 -2.48 14.01
N ARG A 325 -12.26 -3.05 12.94
CA ARG A 325 -11.92 -2.35 11.70
C ARG A 325 -13.14 -2.10 10.85
N LYS A 326 -13.73 -0.93 10.99
CA LYS A 326 -14.82 -0.46 10.14
C LYS A 326 -14.31 0.58 9.15
N ASN A 327 -14.96 0.65 7.99
CA ASN A 327 -14.75 1.73 7.03
C ASN A 327 -13.28 2.06 6.76
N VAL A 328 -12.46 1.06 6.40
CA VAL A 328 -11.04 1.26 6.11
C VAL A 328 -10.90 2.08 4.82
N PRO A 329 -10.39 3.31 4.87
CA PRO A 329 -10.21 4.13 3.68
C PRO A 329 -8.92 3.72 2.95
N TYR A 330 -8.85 4.01 1.66
CA TYR A 330 -7.59 3.93 0.92
C TYR A 330 -7.47 5.05 -0.11
N SER A 331 -6.25 5.30 -0.54
CA SER A 331 -5.95 6.28 -1.59
C SER A 331 -4.98 5.70 -2.61
N VAL A 332 -5.23 6.00 -3.89
CA VAL A 332 -4.34 5.76 -5.02
C VAL A 332 -3.75 7.11 -5.43
N PHE A 333 -2.44 7.26 -5.26
CA PHE A 333 -1.76 8.55 -5.43
C PHE A 333 -1.36 8.80 -6.89
N MET A 334 -2.34 8.78 -7.78
CA MET A 334 -2.23 9.35 -9.12
C MET A 334 -2.46 10.87 -9.08
N THR A 335 -2.48 11.57 -10.19
CA THR A 335 -2.71 13.01 -10.29
C THR A 335 -3.96 13.31 -11.14
N PRO A 336 -5.07 13.77 -10.53
CA PRO A 336 -5.34 13.89 -9.09
C PRO A 336 -5.57 12.53 -8.39
N PRO A 337 -5.41 12.44 -7.07
CA PRO A 337 -5.57 11.17 -6.36
C PRO A 337 -7.04 10.70 -6.28
N LEU A 338 -7.21 9.36 -6.32
CA LEU A 338 -8.44 8.70 -5.92
C LEU A 338 -8.38 8.36 -4.44
N SER A 339 -9.45 8.63 -3.69
CA SER A 339 -9.64 8.12 -2.32
C SER A 339 -11.02 7.54 -2.13
N ARG A 340 -11.10 6.40 -1.43
CA ARG A 340 -12.36 5.70 -1.22
C ARG A 340 -12.49 5.18 0.21
N VAL A 341 -13.75 5.13 0.69
CA VAL A 341 -14.14 4.49 1.95
C VAL A 341 -15.50 3.83 1.81
N GLY A 342 -15.71 2.69 2.45
CA GLY A 342 -16.97 1.97 2.46
C GLY A 342 -17.25 1.19 1.16
N MET A 343 -18.54 1.00 0.86
CA MET A 343 -19.05 0.17 -0.24
C MET A 343 -18.93 0.86 -1.60
N THR A 344 -18.79 0.08 -2.67
CA THR A 344 -19.14 0.53 -4.03
C THR A 344 -20.65 0.60 -4.19
N GLU A 345 -21.11 1.24 -5.25
CA GLU A 345 -22.54 1.28 -5.60
C GLU A 345 -23.08 -0.15 -5.82
N GLU A 346 -22.32 -1.01 -6.52
CA GLU A 346 -22.68 -2.40 -6.73
C GLU A 346 -22.84 -3.15 -5.40
N GLN A 347 -21.86 -3.07 -4.51
CA GLN A 347 -21.91 -3.71 -3.19
C GLN A 347 -23.09 -3.19 -2.35
N ALA A 348 -23.37 -1.90 -2.40
CA ALA A 348 -24.50 -1.31 -1.67
C ALA A 348 -25.85 -1.81 -2.23
N ARG A 349 -25.99 -1.94 -3.55
CA ARG A 349 -27.21 -2.52 -4.18
C ARG A 349 -27.36 -4.00 -3.84
N GLU A 350 -26.28 -4.77 -3.92
CA GLU A 350 -26.28 -6.20 -3.58
C GLU A 350 -26.59 -6.46 -2.10
N SER A 351 -26.26 -5.55 -1.20
CA SER A 351 -26.63 -5.64 0.23
C SER A 351 -28.14 -5.52 0.47
N GLY A 352 -28.93 -5.12 -0.54
CA GLY A 352 -30.35 -4.87 -0.42
C GLY A 352 -30.73 -3.55 0.25
N ALA A 353 -29.76 -2.66 0.47
CA ALA A 353 -30.00 -1.33 1.01
C ALA A 353 -30.81 -0.47 0.01
N ASP A 354 -31.72 0.34 0.53
CA ASP A 354 -32.41 1.36 -0.24
C ASP A 354 -31.52 2.59 -0.36
N ILE A 355 -30.83 2.75 -1.51
CA ILE A 355 -29.74 3.71 -1.64
C ILE A 355 -30.09 4.87 -2.58
N GLN A 356 -29.51 6.02 -2.26
CA GLN A 356 -29.34 7.13 -3.17
C GLN A 356 -27.85 7.30 -3.49
N VAL A 357 -27.54 7.48 -4.78
CA VAL A 357 -26.21 7.76 -5.26
C VAL A 357 -26.17 9.18 -5.79
N VAL A 358 -25.19 9.96 -5.34
CA VAL A 358 -24.99 11.34 -5.77
C VAL A 358 -23.57 11.53 -6.28
N THR A 359 -23.41 12.35 -7.32
CA THR A 359 -22.13 12.68 -7.92
C THR A 359 -22.00 14.18 -8.15
N LEU A 360 -20.82 14.71 -7.86
CA LEU A 360 -20.47 16.12 -8.09
C LEU A 360 -19.21 16.17 -8.97
N PRO A 361 -19.30 16.73 -10.20
CA PRO A 361 -18.11 16.95 -11.02
C PRO A 361 -17.16 17.95 -10.35
N VAL A 362 -15.85 17.64 -10.30
CA VAL A 362 -14.84 18.51 -9.69
C VAL A 362 -14.77 19.87 -10.36
N ALA A 363 -15.11 19.97 -11.67
CA ALA A 363 -15.21 21.22 -12.41
C ALA A 363 -16.25 22.22 -11.84
N ALA A 364 -17.20 21.76 -11.01
CA ALA A 364 -18.14 22.62 -10.31
C ALA A 364 -17.60 23.23 -9.01
N ILE A 365 -16.44 22.74 -8.52
CA ILE A 365 -15.87 23.13 -7.23
C ILE A 365 -15.01 24.40 -7.38
N PRO A 366 -15.30 25.52 -6.69
CA PRO A 366 -14.52 26.76 -6.79
C PRO A 366 -13.02 26.57 -6.46
N ARG A 367 -12.71 25.81 -5.39
CA ARG A 367 -11.32 25.56 -4.99
C ARG A 367 -10.53 24.80 -6.03
N ALA A 368 -11.14 23.84 -6.71
CA ALA A 368 -10.49 23.08 -7.79
C ALA A 368 -10.07 24.02 -8.94
N ARG A 369 -10.90 25.03 -9.26
CA ARG A 369 -10.58 26.08 -10.25
C ARG A 369 -9.42 26.96 -9.80
N VAL A 370 -9.37 27.34 -8.52
CA VAL A 370 -8.24 28.09 -7.93
C VAL A 370 -6.93 27.31 -8.08
N MET A 371 -6.98 25.97 -7.86
CA MET A 371 -5.82 25.08 -7.97
C MET A 371 -5.48 24.69 -9.41
N ASN A 372 -6.29 25.13 -10.39
CA ASN A 372 -6.17 24.79 -11.80
C ASN A 372 -6.16 23.27 -12.09
N ASP A 373 -6.86 22.49 -11.25
CA ASP A 373 -7.09 21.07 -11.49
C ASP A 373 -8.56 20.72 -11.22
N THR A 374 -9.34 20.68 -12.30
CA THR A 374 -10.79 20.46 -12.29
C THR A 374 -11.16 19.05 -12.72
N ARG A 375 -10.17 18.14 -12.81
CA ARG A 375 -10.36 16.75 -13.23
C ARG A 375 -10.98 15.92 -12.10
N GLY A 376 -11.86 15.01 -12.50
CA GLY A 376 -12.43 13.99 -11.63
C GLY A 376 -13.85 14.27 -11.15
N VAL A 377 -14.26 13.50 -10.16
CA VAL A 377 -15.64 13.45 -9.65
C VAL A 377 -15.64 13.04 -8.17
N LEU A 378 -16.56 13.60 -7.40
CA LEU A 378 -16.91 13.14 -6.06
C LEU A 378 -18.19 12.30 -6.17
N LYS A 379 -18.22 11.13 -5.53
CA LYS A 379 -19.37 10.22 -5.49
C LYS A 379 -19.64 9.82 -4.04
N ALA A 380 -20.90 9.80 -3.65
CA ALA A 380 -21.36 9.29 -2.36
C ALA A 380 -22.58 8.39 -2.51
N ILE A 381 -22.67 7.40 -1.64
CA ILE A 381 -23.75 6.42 -1.55
C ILE A 381 -24.36 6.54 -0.16
N VAL A 382 -25.64 6.83 -0.10
CA VAL A 382 -26.38 7.08 1.15
C VAL A 382 -27.55 6.11 1.26
N ASP A 383 -27.75 5.56 2.44
CA ASP A 383 -28.93 4.74 2.75
C ASP A 383 -30.12 5.66 3.08
N ASN A 384 -31.21 5.52 2.33
CA ASN A 384 -32.41 6.32 2.47
C ASN A 384 -33.11 6.15 3.82
N LYS A 385 -33.02 4.97 4.44
CA LYS A 385 -33.69 4.67 5.72
C LYS A 385 -32.89 5.19 6.92
N THR A 386 -31.60 4.93 6.94
CA THR A 386 -30.76 5.31 8.07
C THR A 386 -30.11 6.67 7.91
N GLN A 387 -30.17 7.25 6.71
CA GLN A 387 -29.51 8.51 6.35
C GLN A 387 -27.97 8.47 6.52
N ARG A 388 -27.40 7.26 6.56
CA ARG A 388 -25.96 7.06 6.76
C ARG A 388 -25.25 6.93 5.43
N ILE A 389 -24.00 7.35 5.43
CA ILE A 389 -23.08 7.14 4.30
C ILE A 389 -22.67 5.68 4.31
N LEU A 390 -22.91 4.96 3.20
CA LEU A 390 -22.47 3.58 2.98
C LEU A 390 -21.12 3.53 2.29
N GLY A 391 -20.82 4.51 1.45
CA GLY A 391 -19.56 4.61 0.74
C GLY A 391 -19.36 5.97 0.09
N ALA A 392 -18.09 6.30 -0.17
CA ALA A 392 -17.71 7.49 -0.92
C ALA A 392 -16.43 7.24 -1.71
N SER A 393 -16.40 7.76 -2.94
CA SER A 393 -15.24 7.79 -3.83
C SER A 393 -14.96 9.23 -4.25
N LEU A 394 -13.77 9.73 -3.92
CA LEU A 394 -13.35 11.09 -4.17
C LEU A 394 -12.14 11.05 -5.13
N LEU A 395 -12.35 11.39 -6.39
CA LEU A 395 -11.29 11.54 -7.39
C LEU A 395 -11.04 13.03 -7.62
N CYS A 396 -10.15 13.63 -6.84
CA CYS A 396 -9.86 15.07 -6.88
C CYS A 396 -8.57 15.40 -6.13
N VAL A 397 -8.07 16.60 -6.29
CA VAL A 397 -6.99 17.14 -5.44
C VAL A 397 -7.39 17.08 -3.97
N ASP A 398 -6.45 16.75 -3.10
CA ASP A 398 -6.62 16.62 -1.65
C ASP A 398 -7.62 15.53 -1.20
N SER A 399 -8.08 14.65 -2.10
CA SER A 399 -9.02 13.58 -1.75
C SER A 399 -8.54 12.69 -0.60
N HIS A 400 -7.22 12.46 -0.50
CA HIS A 400 -6.59 11.66 0.54
C HIS A 400 -6.69 12.27 1.95
N GLU A 401 -6.89 13.58 2.04
CA GLU A 401 -7.22 14.26 3.30
C GLU A 401 -8.73 14.27 3.56
N MET A 402 -9.52 14.58 2.53
CA MET A 402 -10.97 14.67 2.62
C MET A 402 -11.65 13.36 3.02
N ILE A 403 -11.15 12.23 2.51
CA ILE A 403 -11.74 10.91 2.79
C ILE A 403 -11.73 10.55 4.27
N ASN A 404 -10.76 11.08 5.04
CA ASN A 404 -10.69 10.87 6.47
C ASN A 404 -11.85 11.56 7.21
N ILE A 405 -12.33 12.70 6.71
CA ILE A 405 -13.51 13.40 7.25
C ILE A 405 -14.76 12.52 7.07
N VAL A 406 -14.95 12.01 5.85
CA VAL A 406 -16.07 11.10 5.54
C VAL A 406 -16.02 9.86 6.43
N LYS A 407 -14.83 9.23 6.54
CA LYS A 407 -14.62 8.07 7.42
C LYS A 407 -14.99 8.34 8.87
N MET A 408 -14.61 9.49 9.42
CA MET A 408 -14.94 9.84 10.82
C MET A 408 -16.44 9.92 11.04
N VAL A 409 -17.21 10.48 10.10
CA VAL A 409 -18.67 10.54 10.16
C VAL A 409 -19.29 9.15 10.07
N MET A 410 -18.77 8.30 9.17
CA MET A 410 -19.21 6.90 9.02
C MET A 410 -18.95 6.10 10.30
N ASP A 411 -17.76 6.19 10.88
CA ASP A 411 -17.40 5.46 12.11
C ASP A 411 -18.21 5.89 13.33
N ALA A 412 -18.53 7.18 13.40
CA ALA A 412 -19.40 7.71 14.44
C ALA A 412 -20.88 7.33 14.25
N GLY A 413 -21.22 6.72 13.11
CA GLY A 413 -22.61 6.34 12.78
C GLY A 413 -23.54 7.53 12.57
N LEU A 414 -22.99 8.71 12.24
CA LEU A 414 -23.76 9.94 12.05
C LEU A 414 -24.39 10.00 10.64
N PRO A 415 -25.49 10.75 10.47
CA PRO A 415 -26.14 10.92 9.17
C PRO A 415 -25.30 11.80 8.25
N TYR A 416 -25.49 11.65 6.93
CA TYR A 416 -24.79 12.44 5.90
C TYR A 416 -25.02 13.96 6.05
N SER A 417 -26.15 14.36 6.63
CA SER A 417 -26.49 15.77 6.87
C SER A 417 -25.47 16.51 7.73
N ILE A 418 -24.70 15.79 8.54
CA ILE A 418 -23.56 16.39 9.28
C ILE A 418 -22.54 16.99 8.30
N LEU A 419 -22.23 16.32 7.19
CA LEU A 419 -21.32 16.86 6.17
C LEU A 419 -22.00 17.90 5.27
N ARG A 420 -23.30 17.74 5.01
CA ARG A 420 -24.09 18.71 4.24
C ARG A 420 -24.14 20.07 4.94
N ASP A 421 -24.35 20.09 6.25
CA ASP A 421 -24.66 21.31 7.01
C ASP A 421 -23.48 21.83 7.84
N GLN A 422 -22.29 21.17 7.75
CA GLN A 422 -21.09 21.58 8.47
C GLN A 422 -20.49 22.88 7.93
N ILE A 423 -19.93 23.69 8.82
CA ILE A 423 -19.16 24.87 8.45
C ILE A 423 -17.71 24.44 8.14
N PHE A 424 -17.32 24.50 6.88
CA PHE A 424 -15.95 24.29 6.44
C PHE A 424 -15.22 25.63 6.18
N THR A 425 -13.90 25.61 6.27
CA THR A 425 -13.08 26.77 5.87
C THR A 425 -13.22 27.00 4.35
N HIS A 426 -13.42 28.26 3.97
CA HIS A 426 -13.54 28.69 2.57
C HIS A 426 -12.26 29.43 2.09
N PRO A 427 -11.77 29.22 0.85
CA PRO A 427 -12.11 28.10 -0.04
C PRO A 427 -11.25 26.88 0.24
N SER A 428 -11.86 25.72 0.38
CA SER A 428 -11.17 24.45 0.58
C SER A 428 -11.80 23.33 -0.26
N MET A 429 -11.05 22.25 -0.51
CA MET A 429 -11.63 21.08 -1.17
C MET A 429 -12.63 20.37 -0.24
N SER A 430 -12.42 20.40 1.08
CA SER A 430 -13.34 19.80 2.06
C SER A 430 -14.72 20.43 2.07
N GLU A 431 -14.84 21.73 1.75
CA GLU A 431 -16.12 22.44 1.65
C GLU A 431 -17.03 21.82 0.57
N SER A 432 -16.47 21.21 -0.47
CA SER A 432 -17.25 20.54 -1.51
C SER A 432 -18.06 19.34 -1.01
N LEU A 433 -17.80 18.85 0.20
CA LEU A 433 -18.64 17.86 0.84
C LEU A 433 -20.05 18.42 1.15
N ASN A 434 -20.17 19.73 1.47
CA ASN A 434 -21.50 20.37 1.57
C ASN A 434 -22.26 20.24 0.25
N ASP A 435 -21.63 20.60 -0.86
CA ASP A 435 -22.24 20.57 -2.19
C ASP A 435 -22.60 19.14 -2.60
N LEU A 436 -21.68 18.18 -2.40
CA LEU A 436 -21.93 16.77 -2.72
C LEU A 436 -23.15 16.23 -1.99
N PHE A 437 -23.21 16.42 -0.66
CA PHE A 437 -24.29 15.88 0.15
C PHE A 437 -25.60 16.71 0.07
N SER A 438 -25.56 17.93 -0.46
CA SER A 438 -26.77 18.70 -0.79
C SER A 438 -27.52 18.14 -2.00
N LEU A 439 -26.92 17.26 -2.78
CA LEU A 439 -27.56 16.56 -3.90
C LEU A 439 -28.44 15.38 -3.45
N VAL A 440 -28.30 14.94 -2.19
CA VAL A 440 -29.16 13.91 -1.61
C VAL A 440 -30.57 14.50 -1.39
N LYS A 441 -31.58 13.82 -1.94
CA LYS A 441 -32.99 14.27 -1.93
C LYS A 441 -33.75 13.77 -0.73
#